data_64f7b3afcf39efaa88ab5c9ad39d62a5
#
_entry.id   64f7b3afcf39efaa88ab5c9ad39d62a5
#
_cell.length_a   1.000
_cell.length_b   1.000
_cell.length_c   1.000
_cell.angle_alpha   90.00
_cell.angle_beta   90.00
_cell.angle_gamma   90.00
#
_symmetry.space_group_name_H-M   'P 1'
#
loop_
_entity.id
_entity.type
_entity.pdbx_description
1 polymer ?
#
loop_
_entity_poly.entity_id
_entity_poly.type
_entity_poly.pdbx_seq_one_letter_code
_entity_poly.pdbx_strand_id
1 'polypeptide(L)'
;MFSLTQTLSFLLAASLITLSPGPDNLMVLSFGISKGRRQGAAFGLGCAVGCLSHTALAVLGVSALLVASPVAFTVLKWVGGGYLVWLGWQAWRHAGAVTVQANAALHDPSLKQLFFKGMMANAVNPKVVIFFLSFLPQFVD
;
A
#
# COMPACT_ATOMS: atom_id res chain seq x y z
N MET A 1 -17.43 -19.97 -1.44
CA MET A 1 -17.92 -18.92 -0.50
C MET A 1 -16.81 -18.69 0.53
N PHE A 2 -16.38 -17.45 0.72
CA PHE A 2 -15.37 -17.14 1.73
C PHE A 2 -15.91 -17.49 3.13
N SER A 3 -15.10 -18.16 3.94
CA SER A 3 -15.45 -18.41 5.34
C SER A 3 -15.39 -17.12 6.14
N LEU A 4 -16.14 -17.05 7.24
CA LEU A 4 -16.08 -15.92 8.17
C LEU A 4 -14.65 -15.68 8.66
N THR A 5 -13.92 -16.75 8.95
CA THR A 5 -12.51 -16.69 9.39
C THR A 5 -11.62 -16.07 8.33
N GLN A 6 -11.75 -16.46 7.06
CA GLN A 6 -10.98 -15.86 5.95
C GLN A 6 -11.29 -14.37 5.83
N THR A 7 -12.57 -13.99 5.87
CA THR A 7 -12.98 -12.59 5.78
C THR A 7 -12.43 -11.76 6.94
N LEU A 8 -12.53 -12.24 8.17
CA LEU A 8 -12.00 -11.52 9.34
C LEU A 8 -10.48 -11.42 9.31
N SER A 9 -9.78 -12.49 8.92
CA SER A 9 -8.32 -12.47 8.79
C SER A 9 -7.87 -11.50 7.71
N PHE A 10 -8.56 -11.46 6.56
CA PHE A 10 -8.28 -10.50 5.51
C PHE A 10 -8.51 -9.05 5.98
N LEU A 11 -9.65 -8.77 6.60
CA LEU A 11 -9.97 -7.43 7.11
C LEU A 11 -8.96 -6.96 8.16
N LEU A 12 -8.56 -7.85 9.06
CA LEU A 12 -7.54 -7.54 10.07
C LEU A 12 -6.21 -7.18 9.40
N ALA A 13 -5.73 -8.00 8.49
CA ALA A 13 -4.47 -7.77 7.82
C ALA A 13 -4.50 -6.52 6.91
N ALA A 14 -5.59 -6.32 6.16
CA ALA A 14 -5.79 -5.13 5.35
C ALA A 14 -5.83 -3.86 6.21
N SER A 15 -6.47 -3.92 7.39
CA SER A 15 -6.48 -2.80 8.33
C SER A 15 -5.09 -2.50 8.89
N LEU A 16 -4.36 -3.53 9.30
CA LEU A 16 -3.00 -3.37 9.84
C LEU A 16 -2.05 -2.75 8.80
N ILE A 17 -2.08 -3.23 7.55
CA ILE A 17 -1.22 -2.69 6.49
C ILE A 17 -1.62 -1.26 6.12
N THR A 18 -2.91 -0.94 6.11
CA THR A 18 -3.41 0.39 5.78
C THR A 18 -3.05 1.41 6.85
N LEU A 19 -3.18 1.05 8.13
CA LEU A 19 -2.84 1.92 9.27
C LEU A 19 -1.33 2.04 9.50
N SER A 20 -0.56 1.04 9.09
CA SER A 20 0.89 1.06 9.22
C SER A 20 1.49 2.26 8.48
N PRO A 21 2.38 3.05 9.12
CA PRO A 21 3.03 4.17 8.46
C PRO A 21 3.79 3.69 7.22
N GLY A 22 3.55 4.36 6.13
CA GLY A 22 4.20 4.10 4.85
C GLY A 22 4.32 5.41 4.06
N PRO A 23 5.09 5.41 2.94
CA PRO A 23 5.30 6.63 2.15
C PRO A 23 4.00 7.34 1.77
N ASP A 24 3.00 6.59 1.32
CA ASP A 24 1.70 7.14 0.91
C ASP A 24 0.97 7.80 2.06
N ASN A 25 0.89 7.13 3.24
CA ASN A 25 0.21 7.65 4.42
C ASN A 25 0.87 8.93 4.92
N LEU A 26 2.20 8.95 4.94
CA LEU A 26 2.97 10.14 5.33
C LEU A 26 2.75 11.30 4.36
N MET A 27 2.65 11.04 3.06
CA MET A 27 2.36 12.06 2.06
C MET A 27 0.92 12.58 2.15
N VAL A 28 -0.06 11.71 2.40
CA VAL A 28 -1.46 12.13 2.65
C VAL A 28 -1.52 13.09 3.84
N LEU A 29 -0.87 12.72 4.95
CA LEU A 29 -0.81 13.55 6.15
C LEU A 29 -0.05 14.86 5.88
N SER A 30 1.10 14.79 5.21
CA SER A 30 1.90 15.96 4.87
C SER A 30 1.13 16.97 4.04
N PHE A 31 0.48 16.54 2.95
CA PHE A 31 -0.37 17.43 2.16
C PHE A 31 -1.59 17.93 2.92
N GLY A 32 -2.21 17.07 3.75
CA GLY A 32 -3.36 17.43 4.57
C GLY A 32 -3.04 18.51 5.60
N ILE A 33 -1.89 18.41 6.25
CA ILE A 33 -1.45 19.37 7.28
C ILE A 33 -0.91 20.65 6.64
N SER A 34 -0.05 20.54 5.61
CA SER A 34 0.66 21.70 5.05
C SER A 34 -0.17 22.49 4.04
N LYS A 35 -1.07 21.85 3.30
CA LYS A 35 -1.82 22.48 2.19
C LYS A 35 -3.34 22.40 2.35
N GLY A 36 -3.81 21.63 3.34
CA GLY A 36 -5.22 21.52 3.69
C GLY A 36 -5.87 20.19 3.30
N ARG A 37 -7.05 19.94 3.89
CA ARG A 37 -7.76 18.65 3.79
C ARG A 37 -8.08 18.22 2.36
N ARG A 38 -8.40 19.16 1.47
CA ARG A 38 -8.72 18.87 0.05
C ARG A 38 -7.52 18.30 -0.68
N GLN A 39 -6.33 18.83 -0.42
CA GLN A 39 -5.08 18.41 -1.04
C GLN A 39 -4.67 17.01 -0.55
N GLY A 40 -4.73 16.78 0.76
CA GLY A 40 -4.49 15.44 1.32
C GLY A 40 -5.50 14.42 0.79
N ALA A 41 -6.79 14.77 0.73
CA ALA A 41 -7.83 13.90 0.18
C ALA A 41 -7.61 13.59 -1.31
N ALA A 42 -7.24 14.58 -2.13
CA ALA A 42 -6.95 14.36 -3.54
C ALA A 42 -5.78 13.39 -3.75
N PHE A 43 -4.70 13.54 -2.98
CA PHE A 43 -3.57 12.60 -3.03
C PHE A 43 -3.99 11.20 -2.56
N GLY A 44 -4.73 11.09 -1.44
CA GLY A 44 -5.22 9.83 -0.91
C GLY A 44 -6.17 9.09 -1.85
N LEU A 45 -7.07 9.80 -2.54
CA LEU A 45 -7.93 9.23 -3.58
C LEU A 45 -7.10 8.70 -4.75
N GLY A 46 -6.04 9.42 -5.12
CA GLY A 46 -5.07 8.94 -6.10
C GLY A 46 -4.44 7.61 -5.67
N CYS A 47 -3.97 7.52 -4.42
CA CYS A 47 -3.44 6.27 -3.87
C CYS A 47 -4.47 5.13 -3.91
N ALA A 48 -5.73 5.40 -3.56
CA ALA A 48 -6.80 4.41 -3.60
C ALA A 48 -7.02 3.87 -5.02
N VAL A 49 -7.01 4.74 -6.03
CA VAL A 49 -7.10 4.33 -7.44
C VAL A 49 -5.83 3.57 -7.87
N GLY A 50 -4.65 3.97 -7.39
CA GLY A 50 -3.39 3.25 -7.60
C GLY A 50 -3.45 1.79 -7.15
N CYS A 51 -4.20 1.47 -6.10
CA CYS A 51 -4.41 0.09 -5.64
C CYS A 51 -5.05 -0.82 -6.69
N LEU A 52 -5.82 -0.29 -7.62
CA LEU A 52 -6.42 -1.08 -8.70
C LEU A 52 -5.37 -1.70 -9.63
N SER A 53 -4.24 -1.04 -9.83
CA SER A 53 -3.11 -1.59 -10.59
C SER A 53 -2.53 -2.84 -9.91
N HIS A 54 -2.43 -2.83 -8.59
CA HIS A 54 -1.96 -3.98 -7.82
C HIS A 54 -2.96 -5.13 -7.82
N THR A 55 -4.26 -4.82 -7.77
CA THR A 55 -5.32 -5.83 -7.93
C THR A 55 -5.21 -6.50 -9.29
N ALA A 56 -5.07 -5.72 -10.36
CA ALA A 56 -4.88 -6.27 -11.70
C ALA A 56 -3.62 -7.13 -11.81
N LEU A 57 -2.50 -6.67 -11.28
CA LEU A 57 -1.24 -7.43 -11.24
C LEU A 57 -1.36 -8.71 -10.40
N ALA A 58 -2.05 -8.68 -9.28
CA ALA A 58 -2.28 -9.86 -8.45
C ALA A 58 -3.14 -10.90 -9.20
N VAL A 59 -4.23 -10.47 -9.82
CA VAL A 59 -5.12 -11.38 -10.56
C VAL A 59 -4.40 -12.00 -11.76
N LEU A 60 -3.68 -11.22 -12.55
CA LEU A 60 -3.03 -11.69 -13.78
C LEU A 60 -1.69 -12.37 -13.50
N GLY A 61 -0.88 -11.79 -12.61
CA GLY A 61 0.49 -12.23 -12.39
C GLY A 61 0.61 -13.39 -11.39
N VAL A 62 -0.12 -13.34 -10.29
CA VAL A 62 -0.04 -14.39 -9.26
C VAL A 62 -0.70 -15.68 -9.74
N SER A 63 -1.83 -15.58 -10.44
CA SER A 63 -2.46 -16.77 -11.04
C SER A 63 -1.51 -17.48 -12.01
N ALA A 64 -0.79 -16.73 -12.83
CA ALA A 64 0.22 -17.29 -13.73
C ALA A 64 1.39 -17.93 -12.96
N LEU A 65 1.85 -17.30 -11.87
CA LEU A 65 2.94 -17.80 -11.04
C LEU A 65 2.55 -19.09 -10.31
N LEU A 66 1.34 -19.19 -9.78
CA LEU A 66 0.83 -20.40 -9.11
C LEU A 66 0.81 -21.60 -10.07
N VAL A 67 0.37 -21.38 -11.30
CA VAL A 67 0.34 -22.43 -12.34
C VAL A 67 1.77 -22.82 -12.76
N ALA A 68 2.66 -21.83 -12.92
CA ALA A 68 4.00 -22.06 -13.40
C ALA A 68 4.93 -22.70 -12.35
N SER A 69 4.83 -22.33 -11.07
CA SER A 69 5.70 -22.82 -10.02
C SER A 69 5.16 -22.61 -8.60
N PRO A 70 4.56 -23.61 -7.97
CA PRO A 70 4.15 -23.54 -6.57
C PRO A 70 5.29 -23.21 -5.59
N VAL A 71 6.52 -23.61 -5.93
CA VAL A 71 7.72 -23.30 -5.13
C VAL A 71 8.03 -21.82 -5.19
N ALA A 72 7.99 -21.20 -6.38
CA ALA A 72 8.22 -19.77 -6.54
C ALA A 72 7.17 -18.95 -5.78
N PHE A 73 5.90 -19.37 -5.78
CA PHE A 73 4.88 -18.74 -4.97
C PHE A 73 5.15 -18.85 -3.47
N THR A 74 5.59 -20.03 -3.00
CA THR A 74 5.95 -20.23 -1.59
C THR A 74 7.11 -19.31 -1.17
N VAL A 75 8.14 -19.19 -2.02
CA VAL A 75 9.26 -18.26 -1.78
C VAL A 75 8.75 -16.80 -1.74
N LEU A 76 7.92 -16.39 -2.69
CA LEU A 76 7.33 -15.04 -2.72
C LEU A 76 6.55 -14.74 -1.43
N LYS A 77 5.76 -15.69 -0.93
CA LYS A 77 5.00 -15.57 0.31
C LYS A 77 5.90 -15.35 1.53
N TRP A 78 6.97 -16.13 1.66
CA TRP A 78 7.89 -16.02 2.80
C TRP A 78 8.73 -14.75 2.75
N VAL A 79 9.26 -14.41 1.58
CA VAL A 79 10.04 -13.18 1.38
C VAL A 79 9.16 -11.94 1.60
N GLY A 80 7.96 -11.93 1.02
CA GLY A 80 7.00 -10.83 1.19
C GLY A 80 6.53 -10.68 2.62
N GLY A 81 6.21 -11.79 3.31
CA GLY A 81 5.85 -11.78 4.73
C GLY A 81 6.98 -11.25 5.61
N GLY A 82 8.20 -11.71 5.39
CA GLY A 82 9.39 -11.20 6.09
C GLY A 82 9.63 -9.71 5.87
N TYR A 83 9.44 -9.23 4.64
CA TYR A 83 9.53 -7.81 4.33
C TYR A 83 8.46 -6.98 5.04
N LEU A 84 7.21 -7.46 5.10
CA LEU A 84 6.13 -6.76 5.82
C LEU A 84 6.39 -6.71 7.33
N VAL A 85 6.92 -7.78 7.92
CA VAL A 85 7.36 -7.78 9.33
C VAL A 85 8.49 -6.77 9.56
N TRP A 86 9.47 -6.73 8.66
CA TRP A 86 10.56 -5.74 8.73
C TRP A 86 10.06 -4.30 8.62
N LEU A 87 9.11 -4.02 7.72
CA LEU A 87 8.47 -2.70 7.63
C LEU A 87 7.73 -2.33 8.92
N GLY A 88 6.99 -3.28 9.50
CA GLY A 88 6.30 -3.08 10.77
C GLY A 88 7.27 -2.78 11.91
N TRP A 89 8.37 -3.52 11.97
CA TRP A 89 9.45 -3.26 12.92
C TRP A 89 10.09 -1.87 12.74
N GLN A 90 10.37 -1.50 11.49
CA GLN A 90 10.90 -0.17 11.17
C GLN A 90 9.93 0.95 11.60
N ALA A 91 8.65 0.78 11.30
CA ALA A 91 7.61 1.72 11.69
C ALA A 91 7.55 1.89 13.22
N TRP A 92 7.64 0.80 13.97
CA TRP A 92 7.66 0.83 15.43
C TRP A 92 8.90 1.54 15.99
N ARG A 93 10.08 1.23 15.46
CA ARG A 93 11.33 1.88 15.90
C ARG A 93 11.38 3.38 15.63
N HIS A 94 10.68 3.87 14.59
CA HIS A 94 10.69 5.28 14.20
C HIS A 94 9.38 6.01 14.54
N ALA A 95 8.52 5.41 15.37
CA ALA A 95 7.20 5.94 15.69
C ALA A 95 7.22 7.37 16.34
N GLY A 96 8.36 7.84 16.83
CA GLY A 96 8.52 9.21 17.35
C GLY A 96 9.15 10.22 16.37
N ALA A 97 9.58 9.79 15.19
CA ALA A 97 10.39 10.60 14.27
C ALA A 97 9.64 10.98 12.97
N VAL A 98 8.32 11.18 13.04
CA VAL A 98 7.56 11.63 11.88
C VAL A 98 7.83 13.13 11.67
N THR A 99 8.92 13.45 10.98
CA THR A 99 9.13 14.81 10.46
C THR A 99 8.30 14.96 9.19
N VAL A 100 7.19 15.67 9.30
CA VAL A 100 6.43 16.14 8.14
C VAL A 100 7.29 17.18 7.44
N GLN A 101 8.06 16.77 6.43
CA GLN A 101 8.76 17.72 5.57
C GLN A 101 7.72 18.49 4.77
N ALA A 102 7.43 19.71 5.20
CA ALA A 102 6.71 20.69 4.39
C ALA A 102 7.64 21.07 3.22
N ASN A 103 7.61 20.32 2.15
CA ASN A 103 8.24 20.73 0.90
C ASN A 103 7.48 21.97 0.41
N ALA A 104 8.04 23.13 0.68
CA ALA A 104 7.65 24.39 0.08
C ALA A 104 8.00 24.33 -1.43
N ALA A 105 7.17 23.63 -2.19
CA ALA A 105 7.21 23.73 -3.64
C ALA A 105 6.80 25.15 -4.02
N LEU A 106 7.57 25.80 -4.86
CA LEU A 106 7.37 27.15 -5.37
C LEU A 106 6.01 27.32 -6.11
N HIS A 107 5.28 26.25 -6.31
CA HIS A 107 3.96 26.24 -6.95
C HIS A 107 3.03 25.27 -6.22
N ASP A 108 1.82 25.72 -5.86
CA ASP A 108 0.83 24.85 -5.25
C ASP A 108 0.25 23.88 -6.29
N PRO A 109 0.46 22.56 -6.14
CA PRO A 109 -0.05 21.61 -7.10
C PRO A 109 -1.58 21.60 -7.10
N SER A 110 -2.17 21.55 -8.28
CA SER A 110 -3.62 21.40 -8.41
C SER A 110 -4.10 20.07 -7.83
N LEU A 111 -5.39 19.99 -7.47
CA LEU A 111 -5.98 18.73 -6.96
C LEU A 111 -5.81 17.58 -7.94
N LYS A 112 -5.92 17.86 -9.25
CA LYS A 112 -5.68 16.89 -10.32
C LYS A 112 -4.24 16.37 -10.31
N GLN A 113 -3.27 17.25 -10.17
CA GLN A 113 -1.84 16.85 -10.09
C GLN A 113 -1.57 16.02 -8.84
N LEU A 114 -2.17 16.37 -7.69
CA LEU A 114 -2.04 15.59 -6.45
C LEU A 114 -2.67 14.21 -6.58
N PHE A 115 -3.84 14.11 -7.23
CA PHE A 115 -4.47 12.83 -7.51
C PHE A 115 -3.57 11.91 -8.35
N PHE A 116 -3.06 12.38 -9.49
CA PHE A 116 -2.17 11.58 -10.31
C PHE A 116 -0.85 11.25 -9.61
N LYS A 117 -0.31 12.18 -8.83
CA LYS A 117 0.88 11.95 -8.01
C LYS A 117 0.66 10.86 -6.96
N GLY A 118 -0.49 10.86 -6.30
CA GLY A 118 -0.88 9.80 -5.36
C GLY A 118 -1.04 8.45 -6.04
N MET A 119 -1.69 8.42 -7.20
CA MET A 119 -1.87 7.21 -8.00
C MET A 119 -0.51 6.59 -8.40
N MET A 120 0.41 7.40 -8.91
CA MET A 120 1.75 6.94 -9.28
C MET A 120 2.58 6.53 -8.07
N ALA A 121 2.53 7.31 -6.99
CA ALA A 121 3.24 6.97 -5.75
C ALA A 121 2.81 5.61 -5.21
N ASN A 122 1.49 5.34 -5.17
CA ASN A 122 0.98 4.06 -4.74
C ASN A 122 1.35 2.92 -5.70
N ALA A 123 1.26 3.14 -7.02
CA ALA A 123 1.59 2.13 -8.03
C ALA A 123 3.04 1.60 -7.91
N VAL A 124 3.97 2.42 -7.43
CA VAL A 124 5.37 2.02 -7.20
C VAL A 124 5.68 1.74 -5.73
N ASN A 125 4.70 1.78 -4.84
CA ASN A 125 4.91 1.58 -3.42
C ASN A 125 5.21 0.10 -3.09
N PRO A 126 6.45 -0.25 -2.67
CA PRO A 126 6.83 -1.65 -2.45
C PRO A 126 6.01 -2.31 -1.34
N LYS A 127 5.56 -1.56 -0.35
CA LYS A 127 4.69 -2.05 0.73
C LYS A 127 3.39 -2.61 0.15
N VAL A 128 2.76 -1.87 -0.77
CA VAL A 128 1.48 -2.25 -1.38
C VAL A 128 1.68 -3.38 -2.38
N VAL A 129 2.70 -3.28 -3.24
CA VAL A 129 3.06 -4.33 -4.21
C VAL A 129 3.22 -5.68 -3.51
N ILE A 130 4.06 -5.73 -2.46
CA ILE A 130 4.37 -6.97 -1.75
C ILE A 130 3.15 -7.52 -1.03
N PHE A 131 2.33 -6.65 -0.41
CA PHE A 131 1.08 -7.09 0.21
C PHE A 131 0.15 -7.75 -0.81
N PHE A 132 -0.06 -7.10 -1.95
CA PHE A 132 -0.95 -7.66 -2.98
C PHE A 132 -0.42 -8.95 -3.59
N LEU A 133 0.87 -9.06 -3.84
CA LEU A 133 1.45 -10.25 -4.49
C LEU A 133 1.62 -11.44 -3.54
N SER A 134 1.97 -11.20 -2.27
CA SER A 134 2.28 -12.29 -1.34
C SER A 134 1.12 -12.64 -0.41
N PHE A 135 0.26 -11.69 -0.09
CA PHE A 135 -0.78 -11.85 0.91
C PHE A 135 -2.17 -12.06 0.33
N LEU A 136 -2.59 -11.22 -0.63
CA LEU A 136 -3.92 -11.30 -1.22
C LEU A 136 -4.27 -12.69 -1.78
N PRO A 137 -3.37 -13.40 -2.48
CA PRO A 137 -3.69 -14.72 -3.06
C PRO A 137 -4.00 -15.80 -2.02
N GLN A 138 -3.66 -15.59 -0.76
CA GLN A 138 -3.96 -16.54 0.31
C GLN A 138 -5.46 -16.53 0.71
N PHE A 139 -6.21 -15.55 0.23
CA PHE A 139 -7.63 -15.36 0.51
C PHE A 139 -8.52 -15.60 -0.72
N VAL A 140 -7.93 -15.84 -1.87
CA VAL A 140 -8.64 -16.11 -3.12
C VAL A 140 -8.41 -17.58 -3.47
N ASP A 141 -9.46 -18.40 -3.37
CA ASP A 141 -9.47 -19.82 -3.80
C ASP A 141 -9.58 -19.91 -5.31
#